data_8397c6ee498cb401d96c0d161b792308
#
_entry.id   8397c6ee498cb401d96c0d161b792308
#
_cell.length_a   1.000
_cell.length_b   1.000
_cell.length_c   1.000
_cell.angle_alpha   90.00
_cell.angle_beta   90.00
_cell.angle_gamma   90.00
#
_symmetry.space_group_name_H-M   'P 1'
#
loop_
_entity.id
_entity.type
_entity.pdbx_description
1 polymer ?
#
loop_
_entity_poly.entity_id
_entity_poly.type
_entity_poly.pdbx_seq_one_letter_code
_entity_poly.pdbx_strand_id
1 'polypeptide(L)'
;QSSLKKANNKNSMYSKDTFLQLLVAEVQNQDPLEPTSNTEWITQYATFSELEAMQNMSASFDLSRASSLVGKTVVLQTTSESGKVSTIQGKVDYVTYEGGQAYLSVNGGLYSMDDLHDVIDTDYMEAFDKVYEWSVKLNKLPSFENVTLDDEEDVESLYNEYDKMSDYEKTFVAKENADKIKRYHDR
;
A
#
# COMPACT_ATOMS: atom_id res chain seq x y z
N GLN A 1 -5.71 -24.93 -4.74
CA GLN A 1 -5.89 -24.73 -6.20
C GLN A 1 -7.17 -23.93 -6.40
N SER A 2 -7.06 -22.62 -6.39
CA SER A 2 -8.18 -21.73 -6.74
C SER A 2 -8.01 -21.35 -8.21
N SER A 3 -8.92 -21.87 -9.03
CA SER A 3 -9.03 -21.53 -10.46
C SER A 3 -9.56 -20.10 -10.57
N LEU A 4 -8.69 -19.11 -10.66
CA LEU A 4 -9.07 -17.77 -11.05
C LEU A 4 -9.59 -17.83 -12.50
N LYS A 5 -10.89 -17.64 -12.66
CA LYS A 5 -11.53 -17.48 -13.97
C LYS A 5 -10.90 -16.29 -14.67
N LYS A 6 -10.12 -16.59 -15.71
CA LYS A 6 -9.55 -15.65 -16.65
C LYS A 6 -10.69 -14.88 -17.30
N ALA A 7 -11.03 -13.72 -16.78
CA ALA A 7 -11.97 -12.80 -17.44
C ALA A 7 -11.35 -12.34 -18.76
N ASN A 8 -12.03 -12.69 -19.82
CA ASN A 8 -11.53 -12.67 -21.17
C ASN A 8 -11.54 -11.23 -21.70
N ASN A 9 -10.39 -10.58 -21.66
CA ASN A 9 -10.17 -9.25 -22.26
C ASN A 9 -10.18 -9.28 -23.82
N LYS A 10 -10.70 -10.35 -24.38
CA LYS A 10 -10.92 -10.48 -25.84
C LYS A 10 -12.15 -9.72 -26.34
N ASN A 11 -13.04 -9.28 -25.44
CA ASN A 11 -14.32 -8.68 -25.88
C ASN A 11 -14.19 -7.21 -26.36
N SER A 12 -13.21 -6.45 -25.86
CA SER A 12 -13.05 -5.03 -26.25
C SER A 12 -12.37 -4.85 -27.61
N MET A 13 -11.41 -5.73 -27.94
CA MET A 13 -10.69 -5.65 -29.21
C MET A 13 -11.58 -6.06 -30.40
N TYR A 14 -12.48 -7.04 -30.19
CA TYR A 14 -13.48 -7.42 -31.20
C TYR A 14 -14.56 -6.35 -31.40
N SER A 15 -14.87 -5.54 -30.42
CA SER A 15 -15.90 -4.50 -30.56
C SER A 15 -15.42 -3.34 -31.45
N LYS A 16 -14.14 -2.94 -31.34
CA LYS A 16 -13.58 -1.84 -32.14
C LYS A 16 -13.42 -2.21 -33.63
N ASP A 17 -12.80 -3.35 -33.88
CA ASP A 17 -12.58 -3.82 -35.28
C ASP A 17 -13.90 -4.21 -35.93
N THR A 18 -14.82 -4.85 -35.22
CA THR A 18 -16.14 -5.18 -35.70
C THR A 18 -16.96 -3.90 -35.98
N PHE A 19 -16.85 -2.89 -35.10
CA PHE A 19 -17.50 -1.59 -35.30
C PHE A 19 -16.97 -0.89 -36.55
N LEU A 20 -15.66 -0.82 -36.76
CA LEU A 20 -15.06 -0.20 -37.94
C LEU A 20 -15.44 -0.94 -39.22
N GLN A 21 -15.51 -2.28 -39.17
CA GLN A 21 -15.97 -3.08 -40.31
C GLN A 21 -17.45 -2.83 -40.65
N LEU A 22 -18.32 -2.73 -39.62
CA LEU A 22 -19.72 -2.40 -39.80
C LEU A 22 -19.89 -0.99 -40.33
N LEU A 23 -19.15 -0.01 -39.81
CA LEU A 23 -19.17 1.38 -40.29
C LEU A 23 -18.75 1.47 -41.75
N VAL A 24 -17.70 0.77 -42.18
CA VAL A 24 -17.25 0.73 -43.56
C VAL A 24 -18.28 0.05 -44.45
N ALA A 25 -18.88 -1.06 -44.01
CA ALA A 25 -19.93 -1.75 -44.76
C ALA A 25 -21.19 -0.89 -44.90
N GLU A 26 -21.54 -0.12 -43.89
CA GLU A 26 -22.74 0.73 -43.89
C GLU A 26 -22.53 1.98 -44.76
N VAL A 27 -21.34 2.61 -44.68
CA VAL A 27 -20.98 3.73 -45.55
C VAL A 27 -20.96 3.33 -47.03
N GLN A 28 -20.61 2.07 -47.33
CA GLN A 28 -20.64 1.55 -48.72
C GLN A 28 -22.05 1.24 -49.24
N ASN A 29 -23.02 1.01 -48.35
CA ASN A 29 -24.40 0.63 -48.72
C ASN A 29 -25.46 1.70 -48.44
N GLN A 30 -25.09 2.90 -47.96
CA GLN A 30 -26.03 3.97 -47.62
C GLN A 30 -26.56 4.72 -48.83
N ASP A 31 -27.90 4.97 -48.82
CA ASP A 31 -28.54 5.93 -49.67
C ASP A 31 -28.18 7.36 -49.23
N PRO A 32 -27.62 8.22 -50.09
CA PRO A 32 -27.16 9.54 -49.69
C PRO A 32 -28.24 10.50 -49.19
N LEU A 33 -29.52 10.08 -49.20
CA LEU A 33 -30.67 10.94 -48.86
C LEU A 33 -31.26 10.77 -47.45
N GLU A 34 -30.84 9.76 -46.67
CA GLU A 34 -31.29 9.59 -45.28
C GLU A 34 -30.13 9.28 -44.29
N PRO A 35 -29.46 10.29 -43.71
CA PRO A 35 -28.30 10.08 -42.84
C PRO A 35 -28.60 9.88 -41.36
N THR A 36 -29.80 9.47 -40.93
CA THR A 36 -30.26 9.68 -39.54
C THR A 36 -29.98 8.56 -38.54
N SER A 37 -29.55 7.36 -38.92
CA SER A 37 -29.34 6.26 -37.96
C SER A 37 -27.90 6.14 -37.39
N ASN A 38 -26.91 6.77 -38.02
CA ASN A 38 -25.51 6.61 -37.65
C ASN A 38 -25.06 7.48 -36.49
N THR A 39 -25.73 8.59 -36.19
CA THR A 39 -25.29 9.54 -35.16
C THR A 39 -25.41 8.97 -33.75
N GLU A 40 -26.43 8.17 -33.47
CA GLU A 40 -26.63 7.56 -32.15
C GLU A 40 -25.58 6.49 -31.84
N TRP A 41 -25.28 5.64 -32.85
CA TRP A 41 -24.25 4.60 -32.70
C TRP A 41 -22.84 5.18 -32.57
N ILE A 42 -22.51 6.21 -33.33
CA ILE A 42 -21.23 6.92 -33.21
C ILE A 42 -21.09 7.56 -31.84
N THR A 43 -22.18 8.16 -31.32
CA THR A 43 -22.18 8.76 -29.98
C THR A 43 -22.00 7.71 -28.90
N GLN A 44 -22.69 6.56 -29.01
CA GLN A 44 -22.53 5.46 -28.06
C GLN A 44 -21.10 4.90 -28.09
N TYR A 45 -20.52 4.72 -29.27
CA TYR A 45 -19.16 4.25 -29.43
C TYR A 45 -18.14 5.26 -28.85
N ALA A 46 -18.32 6.54 -29.10
CA ALA A 46 -17.49 7.58 -28.51
C ALA A 46 -17.54 7.51 -26.96
N THR A 47 -18.74 7.34 -26.39
CA THR A 47 -18.92 7.17 -24.95
C THR A 47 -18.22 5.90 -24.41
N PHE A 48 -18.32 4.77 -25.14
CA PHE A 48 -17.60 3.55 -24.76
C PHE A 48 -16.09 3.73 -24.83
N SER A 49 -15.59 4.40 -25.87
CA SER A 49 -14.16 4.68 -26.02
C SER A 49 -13.63 5.61 -24.93
N GLU A 50 -14.42 6.60 -24.51
CA GLU A 50 -14.08 7.47 -23.38
C GLU A 50 -14.05 6.70 -22.07
N LEU A 51 -15.02 5.81 -21.81
CA LEU A 51 -15.04 4.96 -20.64
C LEU A 51 -13.84 4.00 -20.60
N GLU A 52 -13.49 3.39 -21.76
CA GLU A 52 -12.32 2.53 -21.86
C GLU A 52 -11.02 3.31 -21.61
N ALA A 53 -10.90 4.52 -22.18
CA ALA A 53 -9.76 5.39 -21.93
C ALA A 53 -9.65 5.80 -20.45
N MET A 54 -10.78 6.10 -19.80
CA MET A 54 -10.82 6.40 -18.37
C MET A 54 -10.41 5.18 -17.53
N GLN A 55 -10.88 3.98 -17.86
CA GLN A 55 -10.49 2.74 -17.17
C GLN A 55 -9.00 2.47 -17.33
N ASN A 56 -8.45 2.61 -18.53
CA ASN A 56 -7.02 2.43 -18.79
C ASN A 56 -6.17 3.48 -18.04
N MET A 57 -6.66 4.72 -17.96
CA MET A 57 -5.99 5.76 -17.19
C MET A 57 -6.03 5.46 -15.69
N SER A 58 -7.17 5.04 -15.15
CA SER A 58 -7.29 4.62 -13.74
C SER A 58 -6.34 3.48 -13.42
N ALA A 59 -6.31 2.44 -14.26
CA ALA A 59 -5.42 1.30 -14.12
C ALA A 59 -3.94 1.72 -14.13
N SER A 60 -3.55 2.63 -15.03
CA SER A 60 -2.18 3.15 -15.09
C SER A 60 -1.82 3.97 -13.85
N PHE A 61 -2.78 4.72 -13.32
CA PHE A 61 -2.60 5.50 -12.10
C PHE A 61 -2.46 4.59 -10.87
N ASP A 62 -3.27 3.55 -10.77
CA ASP A 62 -3.20 2.57 -9.69
C ASP A 62 -1.87 1.80 -9.72
N LEU A 63 -1.38 1.43 -10.90
CA LEU A 63 -0.06 0.82 -11.04
C LEU A 63 1.06 1.76 -10.59
N SER A 64 0.98 3.04 -10.97
CA SER A 64 1.96 4.05 -10.55
C SER A 64 1.96 4.24 -9.03
N ARG A 65 0.77 4.33 -8.42
CA ARG A 65 0.61 4.40 -6.96
C ARG A 65 1.18 3.16 -6.29
N ALA A 66 0.78 1.97 -6.75
CA ALA A 66 1.24 0.71 -6.18
C ALA A 66 2.77 0.57 -6.26
N SER A 67 3.36 0.93 -7.41
CA SER A 67 4.81 0.88 -7.60
C SER A 67 5.58 1.77 -6.61
N SER A 68 5.00 2.90 -6.20
CA SER A 68 5.60 3.80 -5.20
C SER A 68 5.59 3.22 -3.77
N LEU A 69 4.83 2.15 -3.54
CA LEU A 69 4.74 1.48 -2.24
C LEU A 69 5.79 0.40 -2.04
N VAL A 70 6.49 -0.03 -3.09
CA VAL A 70 7.54 -1.05 -2.96
C VAL A 70 8.61 -0.57 -1.98
N GLY A 71 8.89 -1.41 -0.98
CA GLY A 71 9.82 -1.10 0.10
C GLY A 71 9.23 -0.33 1.28
N LYS A 72 8.00 0.21 1.17
CA LYS A 72 7.30 0.86 2.29
C LYS A 72 6.53 -0.16 3.12
N THR A 73 6.35 0.16 4.40
CA THR A 73 5.46 -0.60 5.28
C THR A 73 4.03 -0.13 5.07
N VAL A 74 3.12 -1.08 4.90
CA VAL A 74 1.68 -0.81 4.71
C VAL A 74 0.84 -1.55 5.74
N VAL A 75 -0.33 -1.01 6.00
CA VAL A 75 -1.41 -1.67 6.73
C VAL A 75 -2.53 -1.97 5.74
N LEU A 76 -2.89 -3.23 5.65
CA LEU A 76 -3.96 -3.73 4.79
C LEU A 76 -5.13 -4.18 5.67
N GLN A 77 -6.35 -3.88 5.24
CA GLN A 77 -7.57 -4.38 5.87
C GLN A 77 -8.34 -5.23 4.89
N THR A 78 -8.42 -6.52 5.18
CA THR A 78 -9.18 -7.49 4.39
C THR A 78 -10.47 -7.84 5.10
N THR A 79 -11.57 -7.95 4.36
CA THR A 79 -12.85 -8.41 4.90
C THR A 79 -13.17 -9.79 4.34
N SER A 80 -13.34 -10.77 5.23
CA SER A 80 -13.75 -12.12 4.83
C SER A 80 -15.21 -12.16 4.39
N GLU A 81 -15.63 -13.21 3.70
CA GLU A 81 -17.04 -13.43 3.31
C GLU A 81 -17.99 -13.44 4.51
N SER A 82 -17.50 -13.76 5.71
CA SER A 82 -18.27 -13.72 6.96
C SER A 82 -18.33 -12.32 7.59
N GLY A 83 -17.78 -11.27 6.93
CA GLY A 83 -17.74 -9.90 7.44
C GLY A 83 -16.65 -9.64 8.49
N LYS A 84 -15.76 -10.61 8.77
CA LYS A 84 -14.66 -10.43 9.71
C LYS A 84 -13.56 -9.60 9.05
N VAL A 85 -13.22 -8.47 9.65
CA VAL A 85 -12.08 -7.64 9.27
C VAL A 85 -10.80 -8.20 9.88
N SER A 86 -9.76 -8.33 9.06
CA SER A 86 -8.42 -8.72 9.48
C SER A 86 -7.44 -7.64 9.02
N THR A 87 -6.53 -7.27 9.92
CA THR A 87 -5.48 -6.28 9.65
C THR A 87 -4.16 -6.99 9.44
N ILE A 88 -3.46 -6.64 8.38
CA ILE A 88 -2.15 -7.20 8.01
C ILE A 88 -1.20 -6.02 7.86
N GLN A 89 -0.10 -6.06 8.61
CA GLN A 89 0.97 -5.08 8.51
C GLN A 89 2.23 -5.75 7.97
N GLY A 90 2.90 -5.12 7.03
CA GLY A 90 4.15 -5.62 6.49
C GLY A 90 4.73 -4.71 5.41
N LYS A 91 5.97 -5.01 5.03
CA LYS A 91 6.67 -4.34 3.94
C LYS A 91 6.15 -4.86 2.60
N VAL A 92 6.00 -3.97 1.63
CA VAL A 92 5.67 -4.35 0.25
C VAL A 92 6.93 -4.85 -0.42
N ASP A 93 6.96 -6.15 -0.77
CA ASP A 93 8.09 -6.80 -1.43
C ASP A 93 8.15 -6.45 -2.91
N TYR A 94 7.00 -6.55 -3.57
CA TYR A 94 6.82 -6.20 -4.98
C TYR A 94 5.34 -5.90 -5.28
N VAL A 95 5.11 -5.39 -6.46
CA VAL A 95 3.75 -5.15 -6.99
C VAL A 95 3.58 -5.96 -8.27
N THR A 96 2.44 -6.61 -8.43
CA THR A 96 2.05 -7.25 -9.68
C THR A 96 0.78 -6.62 -10.24
N TYR A 97 0.56 -6.78 -11.55
CA TYR A 97 -0.58 -6.23 -12.23
C TYR A 97 -1.27 -7.33 -13.02
N GLU A 98 -2.49 -7.67 -12.63
CA GLU A 98 -3.27 -8.73 -13.26
C GLU A 98 -4.72 -8.28 -13.47
N GLY A 99 -5.27 -8.56 -14.65
CA GLY A 99 -6.68 -8.30 -14.96
C GLY A 99 -7.09 -6.83 -14.88
N GLY A 100 -6.16 -5.89 -15.03
CA GLY A 100 -6.43 -4.46 -14.93
C GLY A 100 -6.36 -3.90 -13.50
N GLN A 101 -5.90 -4.69 -12.53
CA GLN A 101 -5.76 -4.31 -11.12
C GLN A 101 -4.33 -4.51 -10.63
N ALA A 102 -3.89 -3.63 -9.73
CA ALA A 102 -2.61 -3.76 -9.05
C ALA A 102 -2.78 -4.52 -7.73
N TYR A 103 -1.82 -5.39 -7.43
CA TYR A 103 -1.76 -6.16 -6.19
C TYR A 103 -0.42 -5.93 -5.51
N LEU A 104 -0.45 -5.83 -4.19
CA LEU A 104 0.70 -5.69 -3.32
C LEU A 104 1.10 -7.06 -2.76
N SER A 105 2.38 -7.43 -2.87
CA SER A 105 2.93 -8.59 -2.16
C SER A 105 3.40 -8.15 -0.79
N VAL A 106 2.78 -8.70 0.26
CA VAL A 106 3.10 -8.41 1.67
C VAL A 106 3.11 -9.73 2.44
N ASN A 107 4.20 -10.01 3.16
CA ASN A 107 4.35 -11.23 3.98
C ASN A 107 4.05 -12.53 3.19
N GLY A 108 4.38 -12.57 1.89
CA GLY A 108 4.15 -13.72 1.02
C GLY A 108 2.71 -13.87 0.51
N GLY A 109 1.79 -12.96 0.84
CA GLY A 109 0.43 -12.87 0.30
C GLY A 109 0.28 -11.78 -0.74
N LEU A 110 -0.70 -11.92 -1.64
CA LEU A 110 -1.09 -10.89 -2.60
C LEU A 110 -2.41 -10.25 -2.16
N TYR A 111 -2.43 -8.92 -2.09
CA TYR A 111 -3.56 -8.11 -1.63
C TYR A 111 -3.89 -7.03 -2.65
N SER A 112 -5.17 -6.74 -2.81
CA SER A 112 -5.62 -5.66 -3.69
C SER A 112 -5.18 -4.29 -3.16
N MET A 113 -4.98 -3.33 -4.07
CA MET A 113 -4.83 -1.93 -3.69
C MET A 113 -6.05 -1.38 -2.93
N ASP A 114 -7.22 -1.98 -3.11
CA ASP A 114 -8.45 -1.60 -2.40
C ASP A 114 -8.40 -1.95 -0.91
N ASP A 115 -7.56 -2.93 -0.53
CA ASP A 115 -7.35 -3.33 0.87
C ASP A 115 -6.36 -2.40 1.61
N LEU A 116 -5.71 -1.46 0.89
CA LEU A 116 -4.72 -0.55 1.47
C LEU A 116 -5.40 0.44 2.42
N HIS A 117 -5.02 0.38 3.71
CA HIS A 117 -5.52 1.28 4.74
C HIS A 117 -4.53 2.40 5.06
N ASP A 118 -3.28 2.03 5.41
CA ASP A 118 -2.23 3.00 5.75
C ASP A 118 -0.93 2.70 4.99
N VAL A 119 -0.16 3.74 4.77
CA VAL A 119 1.23 3.67 4.29
C VAL A 119 2.11 4.29 5.34
N ILE A 120 3.06 3.52 5.88
CA ILE A 120 3.95 3.94 6.94
C ILE A 120 5.35 4.12 6.36
N ASP A 121 5.97 5.24 6.68
CA ASP A 121 7.35 5.49 6.29
C ASP A 121 8.30 4.51 6.98
N THR A 122 9.31 4.01 6.27
CA THR A 122 10.26 3.05 6.80
C THR A 122 11.07 3.64 7.95
N ASP A 123 11.51 4.90 7.81
CA ASP A 123 12.29 5.59 8.84
C ASP A 123 11.48 5.78 10.12
N TYR A 124 10.15 6.02 9.97
CA TYR A 124 9.23 6.07 11.12
C TYR A 124 9.18 4.74 11.85
N MET A 125 9.01 3.63 11.12
CA MET A 125 8.94 2.30 11.74
C MET A 125 10.25 1.92 12.42
N GLU A 126 11.39 2.15 11.76
CA GLU A 126 12.71 1.85 12.32
C GLU A 126 12.97 2.65 13.60
N ALA A 127 12.64 3.95 13.60
CA ALA A 127 12.77 4.79 14.78
C ALA A 127 11.85 4.34 15.92
N PHE A 128 10.59 4.04 15.60
CA PHE A 128 9.63 3.55 16.59
C PHE A 128 10.06 2.22 17.22
N ASP A 129 10.40 1.23 16.38
CA ASP A 129 10.80 -0.10 16.85
C ASP A 129 12.06 -0.03 17.72
N LYS A 130 13.08 0.75 17.30
CA LYS A 130 14.31 0.96 18.07
C LYS A 130 14.04 1.56 19.44
N VAL A 131 13.23 2.62 19.50
CA VAL A 131 12.87 3.27 20.78
C VAL A 131 11.99 2.37 21.62
N TYR A 132 11.09 1.62 21.02
CA TYR A 132 10.26 0.65 21.73
C TYR A 132 11.12 -0.44 22.39
N GLU A 133 12.04 -1.07 21.66
CA GLU A 133 12.94 -2.09 22.19
C GLU A 133 13.82 -1.53 23.32
N TRP A 134 14.36 -0.33 23.11
CA TRP A 134 15.12 0.37 24.15
C TRP A 134 14.26 0.62 25.40
N SER A 135 13.03 1.09 25.25
CA SER A 135 12.10 1.33 26.36
C SER A 135 11.76 0.04 27.12
N VAL A 136 11.61 -1.09 26.42
CA VAL A 136 11.40 -2.40 27.03
C VAL A 136 12.60 -2.81 27.87
N LYS A 137 13.83 -2.60 27.38
CA LYS A 137 15.06 -2.87 28.16
C LYS A 137 15.15 -1.98 29.41
N LEU A 138 14.88 -0.66 29.23
CA LEU A 138 14.89 0.31 30.32
C LEU A 138 13.89 -0.05 31.44
N ASN A 139 12.73 -0.60 31.07
CA ASN A 139 11.71 -1.00 32.04
C ASN A 139 12.02 -2.32 32.77
N LYS A 140 13.03 -3.08 32.32
CA LYS A 140 13.54 -4.25 33.04
C LYS A 140 14.53 -3.91 34.15
N LEU A 141 15.12 -2.71 34.12
CA LEU A 141 15.98 -2.27 35.22
C LEU A 141 15.22 -2.24 36.54
N PRO A 142 15.89 -2.57 37.67
CA PRO A 142 15.32 -2.41 39.02
C PRO A 142 14.80 -0.98 39.23
N SER A 143 13.95 -0.78 40.24
CA SER A 143 13.59 0.58 40.66
C SER A 143 14.83 1.35 41.12
N PHE A 144 14.78 2.67 41.01
CA PHE A 144 15.94 3.53 41.32
C PHE A 144 16.53 3.27 42.72
N GLU A 145 15.70 2.89 43.71
CA GLU A 145 16.14 2.60 45.07
C GLU A 145 16.89 1.26 45.17
N ASN A 146 16.60 0.33 44.23
CA ASN A 146 17.14 -1.03 44.26
C ASN A 146 18.26 -1.26 43.22
N VAL A 147 18.59 -0.25 42.39
CA VAL A 147 19.71 -0.34 41.43
C VAL A 147 21.05 -0.40 42.22
N THR A 148 21.92 -1.29 41.79
CA THR A 148 23.23 -1.57 42.44
C THR A 148 24.34 -1.45 41.39
N LEU A 149 25.60 -1.59 41.86
CA LEU A 149 26.76 -1.63 40.93
C LEU A 149 26.73 -2.82 39.97
N ASP A 150 25.98 -3.87 40.30
CA ASP A 150 25.80 -5.01 39.36
C ASP A 150 24.97 -4.64 38.11
N ASP A 151 24.19 -3.56 38.18
CA ASP A 151 23.37 -3.05 37.09
C ASP A 151 24.11 -1.96 36.28
N GLU A 152 25.33 -1.56 36.62
CA GLU A 152 26.10 -0.46 36.03
C GLU A 152 26.28 -0.65 34.53
N GLU A 153 26.65 -1.85 34.07
CA GLU A 153 26.87 -2.17 32.67
C GLU A 153 25.59 -2.00 31.84
N ASP A 154 24.44 -2.43 32.38
CA ASP A 154 23.15 -2.29 31.73
C ASP A 154 22.70 -0.83 31.66
N VAL A 155 22.91 -0.05 32.71
CA VAL A 155 22.60 1.38 32.75
C VAL A 155 23.47 2.16 31.79
N GLU A 156 24.78 1.94 31.75
CA GLU A 156 25.72 2.55 30.84
C GLU A 156 25.38 2.23 29.37
N SER A 157 25.08 0.97 29.11
CA SER A 157 24.68 0.52 27.77
C SER A 157 23.41 1.26 27.28
N LEU A 158 22.38 1.32 28.12
CA LEU A 158 21.14 1.98 27.81
C LEU A 158 21.28 3.51 27.67
N TYR A 159 22.12 4.12 28.50
CA TYR A 159 22.43 5.54 28.39
C TYR A 159 23.15 5.86 27.08
N ASN A 160 24.14 5.05 26.72
CA ASN A 160 24.87 5.19 25.46
C ASN A 160 23.98 4.95 24.24
N GLU A 161 23.03 3.99 24.31
CA GLU A 161 22.02 3.79 23.27
C GLU A 161 21.16 5.06 23.11
N TYR A 162 20.69 5.65 24.22
CA TYR A 162 19.90 6.87 24.23
C TYR A 162 20.68 8.09 23.70
N ASP A 163 21.92 8.27 24.10
CA ASP A 163 22.76 9.39 23.70
C ASP A 163 23.00 9.38 22.18
N LYS A 164 23.23 8.20 21.59
CA LYS A 164 23.44 7.97 20.16
C LYS A 164 22.17 8.03 19.32
N MET A 165 20.99 8.14 19.92
CA MET A 165 19.76 8.32 19.16
C MET A 165 19.79 9.66 18.44
N SER A 166 19.31 9.66 17.18
CA SER A 166 19.08 10.87 16.41
C SER A 166 17.99 11.75 17.07
N ASP A 167 17.95 13.02 16.70
CA ASP A 167 16.89 13.93 17.17
C ASP A 167 15.49 13.41 16.82
N TYR A 168 15.36 12.75 15.65
CA TYR A 168 14.11 12.15 15.23
C TYR A 168 13.71 10.97 16.13
N GLU A 169 14.62 10.03 16.40
CA GLU A 169 14.38 8.90 17.31
C GLU A 169 14.03 9.40 18.73
N LYS A 170 14.71 10.43 19.21
CA LYS A 170 14.41 11.04 20.51
C LYS A 170 13.01 11.60 20.63
N THR A 171 12.35 11.96 19.49
CA THR A 171 10.95 12.40 19.52
C THR A 171 9.97 11.29 19.94
N PHE A 172 10.34 10.03 19.77
CA PHE A 172 9.54 8.87 20.18
C PHE A 172 9.78 8.45 21.65
N VAL A 173 10.82 8.97 22.28
CA VAL A 173 11.15 8.64 23.67
C VAL A 173 10.21 9.39 24.61
N ALA A 174 9.47 8.65 25.42
CA ALA A 174 8.66 9.26 26.48
C ALA A 174 9.56 10.05 27.44
N LYS A 175 9.12 11.26 27.81
CA LYS A 175 9.89 12.13 28.72
C LYS A 175 10.29 11.42 30.01
N GLU A 176 9.38 10.64 30.57
CA GLU A 176 9.64 9.84 31.79
C GLU A 176 10.83 8.88 31.61
N ASN A 177 10.91 8.22 30.43
CA ASN A 177 12.00 7.30 30.11
C ASN A 177 13.34 8.04 29.93
N ALA A 178 13.31 9.20 29.27
CA ALA A 178 14.49 10.04 29.13
C ALA A 178 15.02 10.55 30.48
N ASP A 179 14.12 10.99 31.36
CA ASP A 179 14.47 11.45 32.71
C ASP A 179 14.94 10.27 33.57
N LYS A 180 14.31 9.09 33.41
CA LYS A 180 14.70 7.87 34.14
C LYS A 180 16.14 7.49 33.81
N ILE A 181 16.51 7.33 32.56
CA ILE A 181 17.85 6.86 32.18
C ILE A 181 18.93 7.84 32.59
N LYS A 182 18.72 9.16 32.47
CA LYS A 182 19.66 10.18 32.96
C LYS A 182 19.87 10.09 34.44
N ARG A 183 18.79 9.97 35.21
CA ARG A 183 18.85 9.85 36.66
C ARG A 183 19.59 8.58 37.13
N TYR A 184 19.48 7.47 36.36
CA TYR A 184 20.20 6.23 36.68
C TYR A 184 21.70 6.37 36.39
N HIS A 185 22.05 7.02 35.27
CA HIS A 185 23.43 7.26 34.89
C HIS A 185 24.14 8.23 35.83
N ASP A 186 23.45 9.24 36.36
CA ASP A 186 24.01 10.24 37.28
C ASP A 186 24.21 9.72 38.72
N ARG A 187 23.89 8.44 39.01
CA ARG A 187 24.03 7.84 40.32
C ARG A 187 25.39 7.18 40.54
#